data_f88b61395bc87bd7c8c4aac766a01380
#
_entry.id   f88b61395bc87bd7c8c4aac766a01380
#
_cell.length_a   1.000
_cell.length_b   1.000
_cell.length_c   1.000
_cell.angle_alpha   90.00
_cell.angle_beta   90.00
_cell.angle_gamma   90.00
#
_symmetry.space_group_name_H-M   'P 1'
#
loop_
_entity.id
_entity.type
_entity.pdbx_description
1 polymer ?
#
loop_
_entity_poly.entity_id
_entity_poly.type
_entity_poly.pdbx_seq_one_letter_code
_entity_poly.pdbx_strand_id
1 'polypeptide(L)'
;MRFYATAVMVSAAFCGCGKPKAAVEPQAVQRVPVKTAAASLRHVQATFDETGTFVADELSNIAPPVAGGVIRTPINVGAFVQQGQIICELDHRDAQLRLQQIRAQLTEATAGVKQAQLRVGLGTGKFEETKVPEVAAARANYESAQALARQAAADALRYANLVKSGDVSQSAFEKARTQQETAEAQSNASRQQYEGTLNTARQGYQGISSSEASLDAVRAQVSQAEKGLADTYIRAPFAGYISARPVAVGEYVALTNTIATLVRTGTLKLQLQTPEQRAAKAKIGMTVLARVSAYPDREFTGTVSAVNPSIDPNSRVFILEARFTNTGSALRPGMFSTARIVLPGGEDAVFIPRQAVVRDKTTDSNLVYIVDHGLARMRVVLTGEAQGDTIRIATGLTGNEKVIISNQAQLFDGAEVSL
;
A
#
# COMPACT_ATOMS: atom_id res chain seq x y z
N MET A 1 61.06 50.41 55.61
CA MET A 1 61.46 50.50 57.01
C MET A 1 62.05 49.12 57.32
N ARG A 2 63.41 49.07 57.37
CA ARG A 2 64.26 49.00 58.55
C ARG A 2 64.05 47.68 59.30
N PHE A 3 64.94 46.80 59.72
CA PHE A 3 66.39 46.83 59.82
C PHE A 3 66.77 45.48 60.45
N TYR A 4 67.89 44.96 60.17
CA TYR A 4 69.09 44.46 60.75
C TYR A 4 69.08 42.96 61.21
N ALA A 5 69.93 42.16 60.66
CA ALA A 5 71.36 41.96 60.91
C ALA A 5 71.67 41.38 62.29
N THR A 6 72.25 40.25 62.35
CA THR A 6 73.70 40.12 62.68
C THR A 6 74.18 38.66 62.77
N ALA A 7 75.34 38.43 62.28
CA ALA A 7 76.21 37.29 62.30
C ALA A 7 76.69 36.89 63.67
N VAL A 8 77.19 35.68 63.82
CA VAL A 8 78.48 35.37 64.43
C VAL A 8 78.94 33.91 64.10
N MET A 9 80.20 33.85 63.63
CA MET A 9 81.08 32.70 63.45
C MET A 9 81.35 31.97 64.71
N VAL A 10 81.55 30.61 64.65
CA VAL A 10 82.73 29.97 65.35
C VAL A 10 83.04 28.64 64.63
N SER A 11 84.33 28.54 64.20
CA SER A 11 84.99 27.34 63.66
C SER A 11 85.32 26.30 64.76
N ALA A 12 85.19 25.04 64.42
CA ALA A 12 86.08 23.99 65.02
C ALA A 12 86.15 22.79 64.08
N ALA A 13 87.31 22.57 63.53
CA ALA A 13 87.69 21.34 62.82
C ALA A 13 87.90 20.16 63.76
N PHE A 14 87.44 18.98 63.37
CA PHE A 14 88.08 17.72 63.80
C PHE A 14 87.96 16.68 62.69
N CYS A 15 89.09 16.07 62.39
CA CYS A 15 89.36 14.94 61.53
C CYS A 15 88.71 13.70 62.07
N GLY A 16 88.19 12.79 61.24
CA GLY A 16 87.74 11.42 61.60
C GLY A 16 87.52 10.57 60.39
N CYS A 17 88.50 9.76 60.07
CA CYS A 17 88.55 8.49 59.32
C CYS A 17 87.32 7.94 58.56
N GLY A 18 87.55 7.65 57.29
CA GLY A 18 86.63 6.99 56.38
C GLY A 18 86.28 5.53 56.77
N LYS A 19 85.05 5.17 56.49
CA LYS A 19 84.60 3.80 56.23
C LYS A 19 84.17 3.60 54.80
N PRO A 20 84.45 2.47 54.15
CA PRO A 20 84.14 2.24 52.74
C PRO A 20 82.61 2.20 52.52
N LYS A 21 82.19 2.85 51.50
CA LYS A 21 80.81 2.87 50.97
C LYS A 21 80.47 1.43 50.59
N ALA A 22 79.53 0.80 51.29
CA ALA A 22 78.94 -0.47 50.84
C ALA A 22 78.37 -0.33 49.50
N ALA A 23 78.77 -1.19 48.55
CA ALA A 23 78.15 -1.29 47.21
C ALA A 23 76.68 -1.63 47.44
N VAL A 24 75.83 -0.79 46.89
CA VAL A 24 74.42 -1.06 46.77
C VAL A 24 74.31 -2.23 45.77
N GLU A 25 74.06 -3.42 46.26
CA GLU A 25 73.63 -4.54 45.38
C GLU A 25 72.43 -4.09 44.64
N PRO A 26 72.37 -4.34 43.28
CA PRO A 26 71.16 -4.10 42.54
C PRO A 26 70.06 -4.98 43.09
N GLN A 27 69.05 -4.37 43.71
CA GLN A 27 67.80 -5.09 44.07
C GLN A 27 67.34 -5.84 42.84
N ALA A 28 67.31 -7.21 42.99
CA ALA A 28 66.78 -8.07 41.96
C ALA A 28 65.34 -7.61 41.68
N VAL A 29 65.09 -7.12 40.47
CA VAL A 29 63.76 -6.68 40.01
C VAL A 29 62.84 -7.90 40.16
N GLN A 30 61.94 -7.81 41.10
CA GLN A 30 61.02 -8.91 41.44
C GLN A 30 60.01 -9.08 40.31
N ARG A 31 60.25 -10.00 39.39
CA ARG A 31 59.35 -10.29 38.28
C ARG A 31 58.10 -10.98 38.76
N VAL A 32 56.94 -10.41 38.46
CA VAL A 32 55.64 -10.99 38.85
C VAL A 32 55.32 -12.14 37.91
N PRO A 33 55.14 -13.38 38.38
CA PRO A 33 54.73 -14.49 37.54
C PRO A 33 53.27 -14.33 37.08
N VAL A 34 53.03 -14.31 35.76
CA VAL A 34 51.70 -14.08 35.20
C VAL A 34 51.33 -15.16 34.18
N LYS A 35 50.04 -15.47 34.10
CA LYS A 35 49.48 -16.23 32.97
C LYS A 35 48.91 -15.27 31.98
N THR A 36 49.08 -15.57 30.69
CA THR A 36 48.56 -14.76 29.61
C THR A 36 47.58 -15.54 28.76
N ALA A 37 46.66 -14.83 28.13
CA ALA A 37 45.80 -15.33 27.05
C ALA A 37 45.93 -14.42 25.86
N ALA A 38 45.83 -14.97 24.66
CA ALA A 38 45.82 -14.17 23.45
C ALA A 38 44.45 -13.48 23.29
N ALA A 39 44.47 -12.19 22.95
CA ALA A 39 43.29 -11.53 22.43
C ALA A 39 42.94 -12.17 21.09
N SER A 40 41.69 -12.54 20.92
CA SER A 40 41.21 -13.19 19.68
C SER A 40 40.38 -12.25 18.85
N LEU A 41 40.77 -12.05 17.59
CA LEU A 41 39.96 -11.34 16.62
C LEU A 41 38.90 -12.31 16.08
N ARG A 42 37.64 -11.96 16.21
CA ARG A 42 36.52 -12.75 15.69
C ARG A 42 35.65 -11.87 14.81
N HIS A 43 35.28 -12.39 13.67
CA HIS A 43 34.30 -11.76 12.81
C HIS A 43 32.91 -11.96 13.41
N VAL A 44 32.26 -10.88 13.85
CA VAL A 44 30.93 -10.91 14.44
C VAL A 44 29.97 -10.06 13.63
N GLN A 45 28.71 -10.41 13.69
CA GLN A 45 27.69 -9.57 13.07
C GLN A 45 27.61 -8.25 13.79
N ALA A 46 27.77 -7.16 13.05
CA ALA A 46 27.52 -5.83 13.57
C ALA A 46 26.01 -5.63 13.79
N THR A 47 25.64 -5.15 14.95
CA THR A 47 24.25 -4.90 15.31
C THR A 47 24.11 -3.54 15.97
N PHE A 48 22.91 -2.99 15.95
CA PHE A 48 22.56 -1.86 16.78
C PHE A 48 21.14 -2.01 17.31
N ASP A 49 20.92 -1.51 18.52
CA ASP A 49 19.64 -1.60 19.20
C ASP A 49 18.90 -0.26 19.05
N GLU A 50 17.60 -0.34 18.73
CA GLU A 50 16.68 0.78 18.65
C GLU A 50 15.36 0.41 19.32
N THR A 51 14.61 1.43 19.68
CA THR A 51 13.29 1.25 20.27
C THR A 51 12.20 1.65 19.31
N GLY A 52 11.04 1.03 19.43
CA GLY A 52 9.93 1.33 18.56
C GLY A 52 8.60 0.78 19.03
N THR A 53 7.57 1.05 18.26
CA THR A 53 6.20 0.62 18.55
C THR A 53 5.65 -0.18 17.39
N PHE A 54 5.00 -1.29 17.70
CA PHE A 54 4.26 -2.05 16.71
C PHE A 54 3.00 -1.30 16.28
N VAL A 55 2.81 -1.13 14.98
CA VAL A 55 1.61 -0.58 14.38
C VAL A 55 0.98 -1.62 13.46
N ALA A 56 -0.31 -1.49 13.23
CA ALA A 56 -1.00 -2.35 12.26
C ALA A 56 -0.45 -2.13 10.86
N ASP A 57 -0.41 -3.18 10.03
CA ASP A 57 -0.08 -3.05 8.61
C ASP A 57 -1.12 -2.19 7.88
N GLU A 58 -2.39 -2.41 8.19
CA GLU A 58 -3.52 -1.59 7.73
C GLU A 58 -4.47 -1.29 8.88
N LEU A 59 -4.88 -0.03 8.97
CA LEU A 59 -5.91 0.47 9.85
C LEU A 59 -6.88 1.30 9.02
N SER A 60 -8.17 0.98 9.09
CA SER A 60 -9.21 1.72 8.39
C SER A 60 -10.32 2.15 9.33
N ASN A 61 -10.59 3.44 9.36
CA ASN A 61 -11.80 4.00 9.96
C ASN A 61 -12.91 3.95 8.92
N ILE A 62 -13.82 3.00 9.09
CA ILE A 62 -14.90 2.74 8.14
C ILE A 62 -16.00 3.76 8.39
N ALA A 63 -16.26 4.62 7.38
CA ALA A 63 -17.36 5.55 7.35
C ALA A 63 -18.45 5.08 6.38
N PRO A 64 -19.72 5.47 6.57
CA PRO A 64 -20.79 5.08 5.68
C PRO A 64 -20.70 5.90 4.38
N PRO A 65 -20.93 5.29 3.21
CA PRO A 65 -20.99 6.01 1.93
C PRO A 65 -22.30 6.78 1.73
N VAL A 66 -23.32 6.48 2.53
CA VAL A 66 -24.62 7.19 2.57
C VAL A 66 -25.03 7.46 4.02
N ALA A 67 -25.74 8.55 4.25
CA ALA A 67 -26.29 8.85 5.57
C ALA A 67 -27.58 8.04 5.81
N GLY A 68 -27.83 7.65 7.07
CA GLY A 68 -29.03 6.91 7.42
C GLY A 68 -29.08 6.46 8.87
N GLY A 69 -30.22 5.96 9.31
CA GLY A 69 -30.39 5.35 10.62
C GLY A 69 -29.80 3.93 10.66
N VAL A 70 -29.11 3.59 11.73
CA VAL A 70 -28.52 2.25 11.92
C VAL A 70 -29.63 1.28 12.37
N ILE A 71 -29.88 0.24 11.56
CA ILE A 71 -30.85 -0.81 11.90
C ILE A 71 -30.17 -1.93 12.68
N ARG A 72 -28.97 -2.34 12.27
CA ARG A 72 -28.27 -3.49 12.83
C ARG A 72 -26.75 -3.34 12.75
N THR A 73 -26.08 -3.77 13.81
CA THR A 73 -24.60 -3.92 13.86
C THR A 73 -24.26 -5.36 14.26
N PRO A 74 -24.11 -6.27 13.31
CA PRO A 74 -23.97 -7.71 13.59
C PRO A 74 -22.63 -8.09 14.20
N ILE A 75 -21.71 -7.13 14.39
CA ILE A 75 -20.34 -7.38 14.81
C ILE A 75 -20.01 -6.58 16.08
N ASN A 76 -19.28 -7.22 17.00
CA ASN A 76 -18.80 -6.62 18.23
C ASN A 76 -17.30 -6.24 18.15
N VAL A 77 -16.86 -5.37 19.06
CA VAL A 77 -15.44 -5.08 19.26
C VAL A 77 -14.68 -6.36 19.63
N GLY A 78 -13.51 -6.55 19.03
CA GLY A 78 -12.69 -7.76 19.18
C GLY A 78 -13.07 -8.90 18.20
N ALA A 79 -14.17 -8.82 17.47
CA ALA A 79 -14.55 -9.83 16.49
C ALA A 79 -13.65 -9.77 15.26
N PHE A 80 -13.32 -10.96 14.71
CA PHE A 80 -12.68 -11.07 13.41
C PHE A 80 -13.73 -11.01 12.30
N VAL A 81 -13.46 -10.25 11.25
CA VAL A 81 -14.32 -10.11 10.08
C VAL A 81 -13.56 -10.47 8.80
N GLN A 82 -14.25 -11.07 7.86
CA GLN A 82 -13.72 -11.34 6.53
C GLN A 82 -13.97 -10.15 5.60
N GLN A 83 -13.18 -10.05 4.54
CA GLN A 83 -13.41 -9.07 3.48
C GLN A 83 -14.83 -9.23 2.89
N GLY A 84 -15.53 -8.10 2.72
CA GLY A 84 -16.91 -8.08 2.21
C GLY A 84 -17.99 -8.41 3.26
N GLN A 85 -17.64 -8.86 4.46
CA GLN A 85 -18.59 -9.13 5.53
C GLN A 85 -19.28 -7.85 5.99
N ILE A 86 -20.60 -7.93 6.24
CA ILE A 86 -21.41 -6.79 6.69
C ILE A 86 -21.03 -6.43 8.13
N ILE A 87 -20.66 -5.17 8.34
CA ILE A 87 -20.33 -4.59 9.64
C ILE A 87 -21.53 -3.83 10.25
N CYS A 88 -22.26 -3.12 9.38
CA CYS A 88 -23.40 -2.32 9.79
C CYS A 88 -24.43 -2.27 8.66
N GLU A 89 -25.70 -2.26 9.02
CA GLU A 89 -26.83 -2.09 8.11
C GLU A 89 -27.55 -0.78 8.45
N LEU A 90 -27.66 0.08 7.45
CA LEU A 90 -28.48 1.30 7.54
C LEU A 90 -29.90 1.04 7.07
N ASP A 91 -30.80 1.94 7.38
CA ASP A 91 -32.18 1.89 6.87
C ASP A 91 -32.15 1.95 5.33
N HIS A 92 -32.55 0.85 4.74
CA HIS A 92 -32.51 0.64 3.30
C HIS A 92 -33.89 0.72 2.64
N ARG A 93 -34.95 1.00 3.40
CA ARG A 93 -36.35 0.99 2.90
C ARG A 93 -36.54 2.00 1.77
N ASP A 94 -36.06 3.22 1.93
CA ASP A 94 -36.21 4.26 0.90
C ASP A 94 -35.37 3.92 -0.36
N ALA A 95 -34.16 3.41 -0.19
CA ALA A 95 -33.34 2.96 -1.31
C ALA A 95 -33.98 1.78 -2.08
N GLN A 96 -34.64 0.87 -1.34
CA GLN A 96 -35.33 -0.28 -1.92
C GLN A 96 -36.58 0.15 -2.71
N LEU A 97 -37.38 1.06 -2.15
CA LEU A 97 -38.55 1.63 -2.84
C LEU A 97 -38.12 2.39 -4.11
N ARG A 98 -37.07 3.18 -4.03
CA ARG A 98 -36.51 3.89 -5.18
C ARG A 98 -36.04 2.95 -6.27
N LEU A 99 -35.34 1.87 -5.92
CA LEU A 99 -34.94 0.83 -6.88
C LEU A 99 -36.15 0.18 -7.55
N GLN A 100 -37.21 -0.14 -6.78
CA GLN A 100 -38.43 -0.70 -7.30
C GLN A 100 -39.13 0.23 -8.31
N GLN A 101 -39.19 1.53 -7.99
CA GLN A 101 -39.76 2.55 -8.88
C GLN A 101 -38.99 2.63 -10.21
N ILE A 102 -37.65 2.69 -10.17
CA ILE A 102 -36.84 2.78 -11.38
C ILE A 102 -36.90 1.49 -12.20
N ARG A 103 -37.00 0.31 -11.57
CA ARG A 103 -37.23 -0.97 -12.27
C ARG A 103 -38.57 -1.01 -13.00
N ALA A 104 -39.63 -0.39 -12.47
CA ALA A 104 -40.89 -0.23 -13.18
C ALA A 104 -40.73 0.64 -14.43
N GLN A 105 -39.96 1.75 -14.33
CA GLN A 105 -39.62 2.61 -15.47
C GLN A 105 -38.78 1.85 -16.52
N LEU A 106 -37.87 0.97 -16.10
CA LEU A 106 -37.11 0.11 -17.02
C LEU A 106 -38.03 -0.81 -17.82
N THR A 107 -39.04 -1.38 -17.16
CA THR A 107 -40.02 -2.24 -17.83
C THR A 107 -40.82 -1.45 -18.87
N GLU A 108 -41.26 -0.24 -18.52
CA GLU A 108 -41.97 0.67 -19.43
C GLU A 108 -41.09 1.05 -20.65
N ALA A 109 -39.83 1.48 -20.42
CA ALA A 109 -38.92 1.83 -21.48
C ALA A 109 -38.63 0.62 -22.41
N THR A 110 -38.48 -0.57 -21.84
CA THR A 110 -38.27 -1.80 -22.59
C THR A 110 -39.48 -2.13 -23.48
N ALA A 111 -40.70 -1.96 -22.95
CA ALA A 111 -41.93 -2.13 -23.72
C ALA A 111 -42.04 -1.07 -24.84
N GLY A 112 -41.60 0.18 -24.59
CA GLY A 112 -41.56 1.25 -25.60
C GLY A 112 -40.64 0.92 -26.78
N VAL A 113 -39.43 0.41 -26.51
CA VAL A 113 -38.52 -0.03 -27.61
C VAL A 113 -39.15 -1.17 -28.41
N LYS A 114 -39.71 -2.18 -27.71
CA LYS A 114 -40.39 -3.30 -28.39
C LYS A 114 -41.54 -2.84 -29.25
N GLN A 115 -42.35 -1.90 -28.78
CA GLN A 115 -43.44 -1.33 -29.56
C GLN A 115 -42.92 -0.55 -30.79
N ALA A 116 -41.85 0.24 -30.66
CA ALA A 116 -41.20 0.92 -31.76
C ALA A 116 -40.67 -0.06 -32.81
N GLN A 117 -40.05 -1.14 -32.39
CA GLN A 117 -39.56 -2.22 -33.27
C GLN A 117 -40.70 -2.91 -34.03
N LEU A 118 -41.80 -3.22 -33.35
CA LEU A 118 -42.96 -3.85 -33.98
C LEU A 118 -43.61 -2.97 -35.04
N ARG A 119 -43.67 -1.63 -34.82
CA ARG A 119 -44.24 -0.67 -35.81
C ARG A 119 -43.52 -0.69 -37.15
N VAL A 120 -42.24 -0.93 -37.16
CA VAL A 120 -41.43 -0.99 -38.40
C VAL A 120 -41.19 -2.42 -38.89
N GLY A 121 -41.96 -3.40 -38.35
CA GLY A 121 -41.88 -4.80 -38.77
C GLY A 121 -40.57 -5.50 -38.38
N LEU A 122 -39.80 -4.94 -37.42
CA LEU A 122 -38.61 -5.56 -36.87
C LEU A 122 -39.02 -6.66 -35.88
N GLY A 123 -39.20 -7.88 -36.36
CA GLY A 123 -39.41 -9.06 -35.53
C GLY A 123 -38.07 -9.55 -34.91
N THR A 124 -37.32 -10.35 -35.67
CA THR A 124 -36.06 -10.96 -35.24
C THR A 124 -34.89 -10.74 -36.21
N GLY A 125 -35.06 -9.89 -37.24
CA GLY A 125 -34.09 -9.69 -38.33
C GLY A 125 -33.54 -8.27 -38.44
N LYS A 126 -32.69 -8.07 -39.45
CA LYS A 126 -32.24 -6.74 -39.83
C LYS A 126 -33.40 -5.94 -40.42
N PHE A 127 -33.42 -4.63 -40.26
CA PHE A 127 -34.39 -3.74 -40.88
C PHE A 127 -34.26 -3.81 -42.40
N GLU A 128 -35.35 -4.22 -43.07
CA GLU A 128 -35.47 -4.21 -44.50
C GLU A 128 -36.71 -3.37 -44.87
N GLU A 129 -36.47 -2.21 -45.43
CA GLU A 129 -37.53 -1.24 -45.80
C GLU A 129 -38.68 -1.88 -46.57
N THR A 130 -38.34 -2.81 -47.46
CA THR A 130 -39.30 -3.48 -48.35
C THR A 130 -40.17 -4.54 -47.63
N LYS A 131 -39.81 -4.94 -46.43
CA LYS A 131 -40.58 -5.90 -45.62
C LYS A 131 -41.59 -5.25 -44.68
N VAL A 132 -41.54 -3.90 -44.57
CA VAL A 132 -42.55 -3.17 -43.80
C VAL A 132 -43.89 -3.29 -44.53
N PRO A 133 -44.97 -3.79 -43.88
CA PRO A 133 -46.24 -4.13 -44.55
C PRO A 133 -46.82 -2.94 -45.37
N GLU A 134 -46.79 -1.73 -44.81
CA GLU A 134 -47.28 -0.52 -45.47
C GLU A 134 -46.44 -0.17 -46.68
N VAL A 135 -45.12 -0.32 -46.61
CA VAL A 135 -44.20 -0.08 -47.73
C VAL A 135 -44.41 -1.10 -48.83
N ALA A 136 -44.57 -2.38 -48.46
CA ALA A 136 -44.86 -3.47 -49.41
C ALA A 136 -46.19 -3.24 -50.18
N ALA A 137 -47.23 -2.82 -49.46
CA ALA A 137 -48.56 -2.51 -50.07
C ALA A 137 -48.46 -1.27 -51.01
N ALA A 138 -47.81 -0.19 -50.58
CA ALA A 138 -47.61 1.00 -51.39
C ALA A 138 -46.78 0.70 -52.65
N ARG A 139 -45.77 -0.14 -52.54
CA ARG A 139 -44.95 -0.63 -53.67
C ARG A 139 -45.78 -1.40 -54.68
N ALA A 140 -46.59 -2.36 -54.22
CA ALA A 140 -47.47 -3.15 -55.07
C ALA A 140 -48.46 -2.27 -55.83
N ASN A 141 -49.04 -1.24 -55.21
CA ASN A 141 -49.90 -0.27 -55.81
C ASN A 141 -49.17 0.57 -56.93
N TYR A 142 -47.93 1.00 -56.63
CA TYR A 142 -47.11 1.71 -57.60
C TYR A 142 -46.77 0.83 -58.82
N GLU A 143 -46.34 -0.41 -58.60
CA GLU A 143 -46.01 -1.39 -59.63
C GLU A 143 -47.21 -1.68 -60.52
N SER A 144 -48.42 -1.79 -59.99
CA SER A 144 -49.68 -1.93 -60.75
C SER A 144 -49.99 -0.69 -61.57
N ALA A 145 -49.94 0.51 -60.96
CA ALA A 145 -50.21 1.77 -61.72
C ALA A 145 -49.17 2.02 -62.85
N GLN A 146 -47.90 1.64 -62.59
CA GLN A 146 -46.83 1.71 -63.57
C GLN A 146 -47.07 0.75 -64.75
N ALA A 147 -47.60 -0.45 -64.50
CA ALA A 147 -47.95 -1.41 -65.57
C ALA A 147 -49.08 -0.86 -66.44
N LEU A 148 -50.13 -0.28 -65.82
CA LEU A 148 -51.22 0.37 -66.55
C LEU A 148 -50.75 1.56 -67.39
N ALA A 149 -49.85 2.41 -66.84
CA ALA A 149 -49.27 3.55 -67.60
C ALA A 149 -48.45 3.06 -68.80
N ARG A 150 -47.65 1.99 -68.65
CA ARG A 150 -46.89 1.37 -69.73
C ARG A 150 -47.81 0.83 -70.81
N GLN A 151 -48.94 0.17 -70.46
CA GLN A 151 -49.95 -0.31 -71.42
C GLN A 151 -50.59 0.85 -72.16
N ALA A 152 -51.08 1.89 -71.46
CA ALA A 152 -51.70 3.06 -72.05
C ALA A 152 -50.76 3.81 -72.99
N ALA A 153 -49.48 3.93 -72.66
CA ALA A 153 -48.46 4.54 -73.54
C ALA A 153 -48.24 3.73 -74.83
N ALA A 154 -48.19 2.38 -74.70
CA ALA A 154 -48.07 1.52 -75.89
C ALA A 154 -49.28 1.59 -76.75
N ASP A 155 -50.49 1.68 -76.22
CA ASP A 155 -51.73 1.87 -76.96
C ASP A 155 -51.78 3.24 -77.64
N ALA A 156 -51.45 4.34 -76.94
CA ALA A 156 -51.38 5.68 -77.52
C ALA A 156 -50.38 5.74 -78.69
N LEU A 157 -49.20 5.12 -78.56
CA LEU A 157 -48.21 5.02 -79.63
C LEU A 157 -48.76 4.23 -80.84
N ARG A 158 -49.48 3.12 -80.57
CA ARG A 158 -50.15 2.35 -81.67
C ARG A 158 -51.19 3.17 -82.36
N TYR A 159 -52.09 3.86 -81.68
CA TYR A 159 -53.10 4.74 -82.30
C TYR A 159 -52.48 5.91 -83.00
N ALA A 160 -51.39 6.51 -82.52
CA ALA A 160 -50.66 7.56 -83.23
C ALA A 160 -50.13 7.11 -84.59
N ASN A 161 -49.70 5.84 -84.71
CA ASN A 161 -49.27 5.30 -86.00
C ASN A 161 -50.44 4.98 -86.91
N LEU A 162 -51.55 4.44 -86.40
CA LEU A 162 -52.75 4.11 -87.17
C LEU A 162 -53.51 5.37 -87.69
N VAL A 163 -53.47 6.48 -86.96
CA VAL A 163 -54.00 7.77 -87.49
C VAL A 163 -53.21 8.26 -88.73
N LYS A 164 -51.87 8.10 -88.71
CA LYS A 164 -51.00 8.46 -89.81
C LYS A 164 -51.28 7.63 -91.06
N SER A 165 -51.68 6.35 -90.96
CA SER A 165 -52.09 5.48 -92.04
C SER A 165 -53.58 5.65 -92.48
N GLY A 166 -54.37 6.40 -91.70
CA GLY A 166 -55.78 6.63 -91.95
C GLY A 166 -56.73 5.52 -91.45
N ASP A 167 -56.24 4.54 -90.68
CA ASP A 167 -56.98 3.37 -90.22
C ASP A 167 -57.86 3.62 -89.00
N VAL A 168 -57.67 4.74 -88.24
CA VAL A 168 -58.45 5.12 -87.08
C VAL A 168 -58.76 6.62 -87.07
N SER A 169 -59.81 7.03 -86.37
CA SER A 169 -60.24 8.42 -86.28
C SER A 169 -59.31 9.24 -85.33
N GLN A 170 -59.19 10.55 -85.60
CA GLN A 170 -58.47 11.50 -84.74
C GLN A 170 -59.00 11.47 -83.31
N SER A 171 -60.29 11.35 -83.09
CA SER A 171 -60.93 11.29 -81.77
C SER A 171 -60.54 10.01 -80.99
N ALA A 172 -60.30 8.88 -81.70
CA ALA A 172 -59.81 7.65 -81.06
C ALA A 172 -58.39 7.80 -80.57
N PHE A 173 -57.53 8.47 -81.30
CA PHE A 173 -56.17 8.80 -80.86
C PHE A 173 -56.17 9.78 -79.67
N GLU A 174 -57.00 10.84 -79.74
CA GLU A 174 -57.10 11.79 -78.59
C GLU A 174 -57.58 11.10 -77.31
N LYS A 175 -58.52 10.18 -77.45
CA LYS A 175 -58.96 9.36 -76.30
C LYS A 175 -57.84 8.45 -75.73
N ALA A 176 -57.08 7.81 -76.62
CA ALA A 176 -55.94 6.97 -76.18
C ALA A 176 -54.83 7.82 -75.50
N ARG A 177 -54.58 9.03 -76.05
CA ARG A 177 -53.65 9.98 -75.48
C ARG A 177 -54.08 10.47 -74.08
N THR A 178 -55.34 10.86 -73.91
CA THR A 178 -55.91 11.27 -72.62
C THR A 178 -55.80 10.13 -71.61
N GLN A 179 -56.02 8.86 -72.06
CA GLN A 179 -55.88 7.70 -71.21
C GLN A 179 -54.41 7.45 -70.79
N GLN A 180 -53.44 7.71 -71.68
CA GLN A 180 -52.04 7.71 -71.36
C GLN A 180 -51.71 8.76 -70.26
N GLU A 181 -52.11 10.02 -70.50
CA GLU A 181 -51.85 11.14 -69.56
C GLU A 181 -52.49 10.89 -68.24
N THR A 182 -53.66 10.32 -68.11
CA THR A 182 -54.33 9.96 -66.88
C THR A 182 -53.63 8.79 -66.17
N ALA A 183 -53.19 7.74 -66.85
CA ALA A 183 -52.49 6.62 -66.34
C ALA A 183 -51.08 7.03 -65.83
N GLU A 184 -50.39 7.92 -66.57
CA GLU A 184 -49.10 8.49 -66.11
C GLU A 184 -49.25 9.32 -64.83
N ALA A 185 -50.27 10.18 -64.75
CA ALA A 185 -50.60 10.96 -63.58
C ALA A 185 -50.88 10.05 -62.36
N GLN A 186 -51.66 8.95 -62.55
CA GLN A 186 -51.93 7.95 -61.51
C GLN A 186 -50.68 7.20 -61.08
N SER A 187 -49.79 6.83 -62.00
CA SER A 187 -48.50 6.22 -61.69
C SER A 187 -47.60 7.12 -60.85
N ASN A 188 -47.52 8.42 -61.24
CA ASN A 188 -46.76 9.44 -60.52
C ASN A 188 -47.31 9.66 -59.08
N ALA A 189 -48.64 9.71 -58.93
CA ALA A 189 -49.29 9.81 -57.63
C ALA A 189 -48.98 8.60 -56.72
N SER A 190 -49.07 7.37 -57.27
CA SER A 190 -48.74 6.14 -56.58
C SER A 190 -47.26 6.04 -56.18
N ARG A 191 -46.37 6.56 -57.04
CA ARG A 191 -44.95 6.69 -56.76
C ARG A 191 -44.69 7.62 -55.59
N GLN A 192 -45.28 8.80 -55.58
CA GLN A 192 -45.15 9.74 -54.45
C GLN A 192 -45.64 9.13 -53.14
N GLN A 193 -46.75 8.38 -53.17
CA GLN A 193 -47.29 7.67 -52.02
C GLN A 193 -46.31 6.61 -51.52
N TYR A 194 -45.70 5.81 -52.42
CA TYR A 194 -44.68 4.82 -52.05
C TYR A 194 -43.45 5.47 -51.44
N GLU A 195 -42.90 6.54 -52.05
CA GLU A 195 -41.75 7.27 -51.51
C GLU A 195 -42.05 7.90 -50.14
N GLY A 196 -43.26 8.45 -49.96
CA GLY A 196 -43.71 9.00 -48.69
C GLY A 196 -43.77 7.92 -47.58
N THR A 197 -44.34 6.75 -47.90
CA THR A 197 -44.43 5.61 -46.98
C THR A 197 -43.03 5.06 -46.61
N LEU A 198 -42.13 4.99 -47.61
CA LEU A 198 -40.74 4.59 -47.40
C LEU A 198 -40.00 5.53 -46.46
N ASN A 199 -40.16 6.84 -46.62
CA ASN A 199 -39.56 7.84 -45.74
C ASN A 199 -40.12 7.76 -44.33
N THR A 200 -41.42 7.50 -44.18
CA THR A 200 -42.05 7.28 -42.87
C THR A 200 -41.47 6.03 -42.15
N ALA A 201 -41.24 4.93 -42.87
CA ALA A 201 -40.63 3.73 -42.35
C ALA A 201 -39.17 3.97 -41.90
N ARG A 202 -38.39 4.72 -42.68
CA ARG A 202 -37.02 5.13 -42.33
C ARG A 202 -36.98 6.00 -41.08
N GLN A 203 -37.87 6.97 -40.96
CA GLN A 203 -38.00 7.80 -39.75
C GLN A 203 -38.41 6.98 -38.55
N GLY A 204 -39.33 6.02 -38.71
CA GLY A 204 -39.70 5.10 -37.64
C GLY A 204 -38.54 4.25 -37.18
N TYR A 205 -37.69 3.77 -38.12
CA TYR A 205 -36.46 3.03 -37.75
C TYR A 205 -35.44 3.90 -36.99
N GLN A 206 -35.23 5.14 -37.41
CA GLN A 206 -34.39 6.09 -36.68
C GLN A 206 -34.94 6.38 -35.29
N GLY A 207 -36.27 6.39 -35.11
CA GLY A 207 -36.93 6.55 -33.82
C GLY A 207 -36.64 5.41 -32.82
N ILE A 208 -36.32 4.20 -33.34
CA ILE A 208 -35.88 3.08 -32.45
C ILE A 208 -34.59 3.45 -31.73
N SER A 209 -33.60 4.00 -32.41
CA SER A 209 -32.35 4.42 -31.81
C SER A 209 -32.55 5.43 -30.67
N SER A 210 -33.50 6.36 -30.84
CA SER A 210 -33.87 7.28 -29.73
C SER A 210 -34.52 6.55 -28.55
N SER A 211 -35.39 5.56 -28.81
CA SER A 211 -36.02 4.75 -27.79
C SER A 211 -35.01 3.86 -27.07
N GLU A 212 -34.02 3.30 -27.77
CA GLU A 212 -32.92 2.54 -27.23
C GLU A 212 -32.00 3.40 -26.33
N ALA A 213 -31.68 4.62 -26.81
CA ALA A 213 -30.91 5.57 -25.97
C ALA A 213 -31.66 5.93 -24.65
N SER A 214 -32.98 6.08 -24.72
CA SER A 214 -33.82 6.30 -23.53
C SER A 214 -33.81 5.09 -22.59
N LEU A 215 -33.90 3.88 -23.16
CA LEU A 215 -33.77 2.64 -22.38
C LEU A 215 -32.43 2.53 -21.67
N ASP A 216 -31.33 2.86 -22.35
CA ASP A 216 -29.98 2.83 -21.76
C ASP A 216 -29.81 3.89 -20.65
N ALA A 217 -30.43 5.05 -20.79
CA ALA A 217 -30.47 6.05 -19.72
C ALA A 217 -31.18 5.52 -18.46
N VAL A 218 -32.32 4.81 -18.63
CA VAL A 218 -33.03 4.19 -17.52
C VAL A 218 -32.24 3.03 -16.89
N ARG A 219 -31.52 2.24 -17.70
CA ARG A 219 -30.61 1.19 -17.21
C ARG A 219 -29.50 1.77 -16.33
N ALA A 220 -28.93 2.90 -16.72
CA ALA A 220 -27.94 3.61 -15.89
C ALA A 220 -28.55 4.06 -14.57
N GLN A 221 -29.80 4.53 -14.56
CA GLN A 221 -30.53 4.89 -13.33
C GLN A 221 -30.76 3.69 -12.41
N VAL A 222 -31.08 2.51 -12.98
CA VAL A 222 -31.21 1.25 -12.21
C VAL A 222 -29.87 0.91 -11.53
N SER A 223 -28.76 0.96 -12.27
CA SER A 223 -27.43 0.69 -11.70
C SER A 223 -27.06 1.66 -10.56
N GLN A 224 -27.44 2.93 -10.70
CA GLN A 224 -27.23 3.92 -9.65
C GLN A 224 -28.10 3.64 -8.41
N ALA A 225 -29.35 3.23 -8.58
CA ALA A 225 -30.23 2.90 -7.49
C ALA A 225 -29.78 1.60 -6.79
N GLU A 226 -29.30 0.60 -7.54
CA GLU A 226 -28.73 -0.64 -7.00
C GLU A 226 -27.48 -0.34 -6.16
N LYS A 227 -26.59 0.56 -6.66
CA LYS A 227 -25.46 1.03 -5.89
C LYS A 227 -25.91 1.74 -4.60
N GLY A 228 -26.89 2.63 -4.67
CA GLY A 228 -27.44 3.34 -3.49
C GLY A 228 -28.00 2.36 -2.46
N LEU A 229 -28.65 1.29 -2.88
CA LEU A 229 -29.10 0.22 -1.99
C LEU A 229 -27.92 -0.58 -1.41
N ALA A 230 -26.92 -0.92 -2.22
CA ALA A 230 -25.73 -1.62 -1.76
C ALA A 230 -24.92 -0.79 -0.73
N ASP A 231 -24.88 0.52 -0.90
CA ASP A 231 -24.19 1.47 -0.03
C ASP A 231 -24.84 1.57 1.39
N THR A 232 -26.07 1.06 1.58
CA THR A 232 -26.69 0.95 2.91
C THR A 232 -26.14 -0.22 3.73
N TYR A 233 -25.44 -1.16 3.10
CA TYR A 233 -24.77 -2.29 3.75
C TYR A 233 -23.28 -2.01 3.84
N ILE A 234 -22.83 -1.55 4.98
CA ILE A 234 -21.42 -1.20 5.22
C ILE A 234 -20.63 -2.50 5.42
N ARG A 235 -19.61 -2.69 4.58
CA ARG A 235 -18.81 -3.93 4.52
C ARG A 235 -17.36 -3.69 4.88
N ALA A 236 -16.70 -4.76 5.37
CA ALA A 236 -15.27 -4.76 5.65
C ALA A 236 -14.46 -4.66 4.34
N PRO A 237 -13.55 -3.68 4.18
CA PRO A 237 -12.70 -3.54 3.00
C PRO A 237 -11.63 -4.63 2.91
N PHE A 238 -11.20 -5.19 4.04
CA PHE A 238 -10.23 -6.29 4.15
C PHE A 238 -10.54 -7.15 5.38
N ALA A 239 -9.93 -8.32 5.47
CA ALA A 239 -10.08 -9.19 6.65
C ALA A 239 -9.24 -8.67 7.83
N GLY A 240 -9.83 -8.58 9.03
CA GLY A 240 -9.17 -8.04 10.21
C GLY A 240 -10.04 -8.10 11.46
N TYR A 241 -9.60 -7.43 12.51
CA TYR A 241 -10.33 -7.33 13.78
C TYR A 241 -10.95 -5.95 13.95
N ILE A 242 -12.15 -5.90 14.51
CA ILE A 242 -12.79 -4.65 14.91
C ILE A 242 -12.15 -4.16 16.21
N SER A 243 -11.44 -3.05 16.14
CA SER A 243 -10.81 -2.43 17.33
C SER A 243 -11.73 -1.46 18.06
N ALA A 244 -12.64 -0.80 17.33
CA ALA A 244 -13.63 0.11 17.91
C ALA A 244 -14.91 0.10 17.07
N ARG A 245 -16.05 0.30 17.73
CA ARG A 245 -17.38 0.49 17.12
C ARG A 245 -18.14 1.55 17.93
N PRO A 246 -17.95 2.82 17.58
CA PRO A 246 -18.59 3.92 18.31
C PRO A 246 -20.10 4.02 18.09
N VAL A 247 -20.62 3.42 17.00
CA VAL A 247 -22.03 3.55 16.57
C VAL A 247 -22.92 2.50 17.22
N ALA A 248 -24.14 2.91 17.62
CA ALA A 248 -25.18 2.06 18.18
C ALA A 248 -26.37 1.88 17.24
N VAL A 249 -27.17 0.81 17.46
CA VAL A 249 -28.43 0.59 16.76
C VAL A 249 -29.44 1.70 17.16
N GLY A 250 -30.13 2.27 16.17
CA GLY A 250 -31.06 3.40 16.33
C GLY A 250 -30.39 4.78 16.17
N GLU A 251 -29.05 4.84 16.06
CA GLU A 251 -28.33 6.09 15.84
C GLU A 251 -28.40 6.49 14.37
N TYR A 252 -28.47 7.81 14.12
CA TYR A 252 -28.36 8.35 12.76
C TYR A 252 -26.92 8.71 12.44
N VAL A 253 -26.37 8.18 11.34
CA VAL A 253 -25.00 8.40 10.92
C VAL A 253 -24.92 9.23 9.65
N ALA A 254 -23.96 10.16 9.63
CA ALA A 254 -23.58 10.96 8.47
C ALA A 254 -22.31 10.42 7.83
N LEU A 255 -21.95 10.91 6.64
CA LEU A 255 -20.79 10.48 5.86
C LEU A 255 -19.44 10.61 6.60
N THR A 256 -19.36 11.50 7.58
CA THR A 256 -18.16 11.77 8.38
C THR A 256 -18.05 10.90 9.65
N ASN A 257 -19.12 10.20 10.03
CA ASN A 257 -19.12 9.38 11.24
C ASN A 257 -18.34 8.09 11.03
N THR A 258 -17.47 7.74 11.97
CA THR A 258 -16.81 6.42 11.96
C THR A 258 -17.77 5.37 12.51
N ILE A 259 -18.09 4.37 11.72
CA ILE A 259 -18.94 3.23 12.11
C ILE A 259 -18.11 2.19 12.88
N ALA A 260 -16.95 1.86 12.37
CA ALA A 260 -16.04 0.92 13.00
C ALA A 260 -14.60 1.20 12.58
N THR A 261 -13.65 0.85 13.45
CA THR A 261 -12.22 0.83 13.13
C THR A 261 -11.79 -0.61 12.92
N LEU A 262 -11.32 -0.92 11.72
CA LEU A 262 -10.85 -2.23 11.30
C LEU A 262 -9.33 -2.25 11.27
N VAL A 263 -8.72 -3.28 11.85
CA VAL A 263 -7.28 -3.41 12.01
C VAL A 263 -6.81 -4.77 11.49
N ARG A 264 -5.84 -4.76 10.60
CA ARG A 264 -5.17 -5.98 10.13
C ARG A 264 -4.02 -6.31 11.07
N THR A 265 -4.06 -7.49 11.69
CA THR A 265 -3.06 -7.93 12.68
C THR A 265 -2.23 -9.14 12.24
N GLY A 266 -2.51 -9.75 11.10
CA GLY A 266 -1.73 -10.88 10.58
C GLY A 266 -0.29 -10.55 10.23
N THR A 267 -0.06 -9.31 9.82
CA THR A 267 1.26 -8.68 9.66
C THR A 267 1.27 -7.38 10.43
N LEU A 268 2.36 -7.09 11.12
CA LEU A 268 2.55 -5.83 11.83
C LEU A 268 3.82 -5.14 11.33
N LYS A 269 3.87 -3.83 11.47
CA LYS A 269 5.04 -3.00 11.22
C LYS A 269 5.59 -2.51 12.55
N LEU A 270 6.88 -2.67 12.77
CA LEU A 270 7.57 -2.05 13.88
C LEU A 270 8.19 -0.74 13.38
N GLN A 271 7.73 0.37 13.92
CA GLN A 271 8.27 1.70 13.64
C GLN A 271 9.37 1.98 14.66
N LEU A 272 10.61 1.93 14.20
CA LEU A 272 11.82 2.16 14.99
C LEU A 272 12.26 3.62 14.83
N GLN A 273 12.51 4.28 15.94
CA GLN A 273 13.05 5.63 15.97
C GLN A 273 14.57 5.57 15.93
N THR A 274 15.15 5.87 14.78
CA THR A 274 16.57 5.69 14.52
C THR A 274 17.26 7.05 14.35
N PRO A 275 18.35 7.35 15.12
CA PRO A 275 19.10 8.58 14.98
C PRO A 275 19.73 8.76 13.60
N GLU A 276 19.84 10.03 13.12
CA GLU A 276 20.37 10.37 11.80
C GLU A 276 21.79 9.81 11.53
N GLN A 277 22.61 9.66 12.59
CA GLN A 277 23.96 9.10 12.49
C GLN A 277 23.99 7.67 11.93
N ARG A 278 22.88 6.95 12.00
CA ARG A 278 22.73 5.59 11.50
C ARG A 278 22.09 5.51 10.11
N ALA A 279 21.71 6.66 9.53
CA ALA A 279 21.01 6.71 8.24
C ALA A 279 21.81 6.02 7.11
N ALA A 280 23.14 6.25 7.06
CA ALA A 280 24.00 5.63 6.05
C ALA A 280 24.07 4.07 6.16
N LYS A 281 23.79 3.53 7.35
CA LYS A 281 23.84 2.08 7.63
C LYS A 281 22.49 1.41 7.47
N ALA A 282 21.38 2.15 7.53
CA ALA A 282 20.02 1.62 7.44
C ALA A 282 19.68 1.25 5.98
N LYS A 283 19.37 -0.01 5.73
CA LYS A 283 19.02 -0.52 4.39
C LYS A 283 17.80 -1.43 4.48
N ILE A 284 17.01 -1.42 3.42
CA ILE A 284 15.88 -2.35 3.25
C ILE A 284 16.42 -3.79 3.18
N GLY A 285 15.69 -4.74 3.74
CA GLY A 285 16.04 -6.16 3.77
C GLY A 285 16.88 -6.60 4.96
N MET A 286 17.28 -5.68 5.84
CA MET A 286 18.03 -6.04 7.07
C MET A 286 17.14 -6.83 8.02
N THR A 287 17.72 -7.82 8.70
CA THR A 287 17.04 -8.60 9.75
C THR A 287 16.90 -7.77 11.02
N VAL A 288 15.71 -7.84 11.60
CA VAL A 288 15.37 -7.16 12.84
C VAL A 288 14.87 -8.19 13.85
N LEU A 289 15.50 -8.25 15.01
CA LEU A 289 15.14 -9.11 16.14
C LEU A 289 14.48 -8.24 17.20
N ALA A 290 13.18 -8.41 17.40
CA ALA A 290 12.39 -7.59 18.32
C ALA A 290 12.04 -8.36 19.59
N ARG A 291 12.22 -7.71 20.75
CA ARG A 291 11.75 -8.18 22.04
C ARG A 291 10.68 -7.25 22.59
N VAL A 292 9.60 -7.83 23.04
CA VAL A 292 8.49 -7.10 23.67
C VAL A 292 8.39 -7.48 25.13
N SER A 293 8.07 -6.52 25.98
CA SER A 293 7.98 -6.76 27.45
C SER A 293 6.94 -7.81 27.84
N ALA A 294 5.89 -7.98 26.98
CA ALA A 294 4.86 -8.99 27.20
C ALA A 294 5.36 -10.43 27.01
N TYR A 295 6.48 -10.62 26.28
CA TYR A 295 7.09 -11.94 26.02
C TYR A 295 8.61 -11.84 26.14
N PRO A 296 9.16 -11.76 27.38
CA PRO A 296 10.59 -11.47 27.60
C PRO A 296 11.52 -12.58 27.08
N ASP A 297 11.05 -13.83 27.07
CA ASP A 297 11.82 -15.00 26.62
C ASP A 297 11.67 -15.31 25.13
N ARG A 298 10.92 -14.47 24.39
CA ARG A 298 10.65 -14.70 22.98
C ARG A 298 11.18 -13.57 22.12
N GLU A 299 11.99 -13.91 21.13
CA GLU A 299 12.38 -13.00 20.05
C GLU A 299 11.48 -13.17 18.84
N PHE A 300 11.07 -12.05 18.27
CA PHE A 300 10.33 -12.00 17.04
C PHE A 300 11.25 -11.53 15.92
N THR A 301 11.28 -12.25 14.82
CA THR A 301 12.12 -11.92 13.68
C THR A 301 11.30 -11.21 12.61
N GLY A 302 11.82 -10.10 12.12
CA GLY A 302 11.26 -9.32 11.03
C GLY A 302 12.32 -8.85 10.06
N THR A 303 11.91 -8.11 9.05
CA THR A 303 12.80 -7.54 8.04
C THR A 303 12.46 -6.07 7.82
N VAL A 304 13.48 -5.23 7.65
CA VAL A 304 13.30 -3.82 7.28
C VAL A 304 12.60 -3.76 5.94
N SER A 305 11.42 -3.17 5.90
CA SER A 305 10.59 -3.02 4.71
C SER A 305 10.65 -1.62 4.11
N ALA A 306 10.91 -0.60 4.95
CA ALA A 306 11.04 0.77 4.49
C ALA A 306 11.97 1.57 5.40
N VAL A 307 12.66 2.52 4.80
CA VAL A 307 13.46 3.55 5.50
C VAL A 307 12.85 4.89 5.09
N ASN A 308 12.34 5.65 6.07
CA ASN A 308 11.77 6.96 5.79
C ASN A 308 12.91 7.91 5.33
N PRO A 309 12.81 8.53 4.16
CA PRO A 309 13.83 9.45 3.67
C PRO A 309 13.84 10.79 4.42
N SER A 310 12.79 11.09 5.18
CA SER A 310 12.68 12.33 5.95
C SER A 310 13.18 12.13 7.37
N ILE A 311 14.01 13.05 7.83
CA ILE A 311 14.48 13.15 9.20
C ILE A 311 13.68 14.27 9.88
N ASP A 312 13.14 14.00 11.06
CA ASP A 312 12.50 15.03 11.87
C ASP A 312 13.56 16.03 12.38
N PRO A 313 13.47 17.32 12.01
CA PRO A 313 14.49 18.31 12.37
C PRO A 313 14.56 18.61 13.87
N ASN A 314 13.50 18.34 14.63
CA ASN A 314 13.46 18.61 16.06
C ASN A 314 14.10 17.49 16.88
N SER A 315 13.73 16.24 16.55
CA SER A 315 14.23 15.05 17.27
C SER A 315 15.50 14.46 16.64
N ARG A 316 15.82 14.81 15.38
CA ARG A 316 16.92 14.26 14.58
C ARG A 316 16.87 12.72 14.45
N VAL A 317 15.67 12.20 14.39
CA VAL A 317 15.43 10.78 14.14
C VAL A 317 14.69 10.59 12.82
N PHE A 318 14.86 9.44 12.21
CA PHE A 318 14.05 8.96 11.10
C PHE A 318 13.37 7.66 11.49
N ILE A 319 12.27 7.36 10.81
CA ILE A 319 11.51 6.14 11.04
C ILE A 319 12.03 5.03 10.13
N LEU A 320 12.42 3.92 10.73
CA LEU A 320 12.73 2.69 10.03
C LEU A 320 11.59 1.70 10.29
N GLU A 321 10.93 1.24 9.23
CA GLU A 321 9.83 0.28 9.35
C GLU A 321 10.33 -1.13 9.09
N ALA A 322 10.06 -2.02 10.03
CA ALA A 322 10.33 -3.44 9.88
C ALA A 322 9.02 -4.23 9.91
N ARG A 323 8.88 -5.17 8.98
CA ARG A 323 7.69 -6.02 8.84
C ARG A 323 7.87 -7.31 9.61
N PHE A 324 6.84 -7.67 10.39
CA PHE A 324 6.77 -8.88 11.20
C PHE A 324 5.54 -9.70 10.84
N THR A 325 5.70 -10.97 10.59
CA THR A 325 4.57 -11.91 10.47
C THR A 325 4.10 -12.29 11.86
N ASN A 326 2.84 -12.05 12.17
CA ASN A 326 2.24 -12.26 13.47
C ASN A 326 1.50 -13.59 13.55
N THR A 327 2.21 -14.70 13.41
CA THR A 327 1.64 -16.04 13.52
C THR A 327 1.17 -16.27 14.95
N GLY A 328 -0.11 -16.61 15.12
CA GLY A 328 -0.71 -16.84 16.44
C GLY A 328 -1.14 -15.57 17.19
N SER A 329 -1.16 -14.40 16.53
CA SER A 329 -1.69 -13.14 17.08
C SER A 329 -1.09 -12.72 18.43
N ALA A 330 0.19 -13.07 18.67
CA ALA A 330 0.89 -12.73 19.90
C ALA A 330 1.20 -11.24 19.99
N LEU A 331 1.60 -10.63 18.88
CA LEU A 331 1.88 -9.21 18.81
C LEU A 331 0.58 -8.41 18.60
N ARG A 332 0.49 -7.25 19.23
CA ARG A 332 -0.64 -6.34 19.08
C ARG A 332 -0.15 -4.94 18.71
N PRO A 333 -0.88 -4.20 17.86
CA PRO A 333 -0.60 -2.79 17.65
C PRO A 333 -0.59 -2.03 18.98
N GLY A 334 0.36 -1.09 19.13
CA GLY A 334 0.59 -0.34 20.36
C GLY A 334 1.62 -0.98 21.30
N MET A 335 2.08 -2.21 21.07
CA MET A 335 3.15 -2.80 21.87
C MET A 335 4.48 -2.10 21.62
N PHE A 336 5.17 -1.74 22.70
CA PHE A 336 6.52 -1.22 22.67
C PHE A 336 7.54 -2.36 22.58
N SER A 337 8.61 -2.14 21.84
CA SER A 337 9.65 -3.12 21.59
C SER A 337 11.03 -2.49 21.56
N THR A 338 12.00 -3.24 22.09
CA THR A 338 13.42 -3.02 21.77
C THR A 338 13.80 -3.98 20.66
N ALA A 339 14.40 -3.46 19.61
CA ALA A 339 14.76 -4.26 18.45
C ALA A 339 16.23 -4.13 18.13
N ARG A 340 16.87 -5.26 17.87
CA ARG A 340 18.24 -5.37 17.38
C ARG A 340 18.24 -5.50 15.89
N ILE A 341 18.86 -4.55 15.22
CA ILE A 341 19.01 -4.54 13.75
C ILE A 341 20.36 -5.13 13.40
N VAL A 342 20.36 -6.14 12.54
CA VAL A 342 21.56 -6.83 12.07
C VAL A 342 22.06 -6.15 10.79
N LEU A 343 23.27 -5.60 10.86
CA LEU A 343 23.90 -4.95 9.70
C LEU A 343 24.42 -6.00 8.72
N PRO A 344 24.31 -5.77 7.41
CA PRO A 344 24.95 -6.60 6.41
C PRO A 344 26.47 -6.44 6.50
N GLY A 345 27.18 -7.57 6.48
CA GLY A 345 28.61 -7.64 6.75
C GLY A 345 28.87 -7.74 8.25
N GLY A 346 30.02 -8.28 8.59
CA GLY A 346 30.46 -8.36 9.98
C GLY A 346 31.46 -7.25 10.28
N GLU A 347 31.79 -7.15 11.54
CA GLU A 347 32.94 -6.36 11.98
C GLU A 347 33.89 -7.27 12.77
N ASP A 348 35.18 -6.99 12.66
CA ASP A 348 36.18 -7.71 13.43
C ASP A 348 36.17 -7.15 14.84
N ALA A 349 35.84 -7.99 15.81
CA ALA A 349 35.78 -7.63 17.21
C ALA A 349 36.83 -8.42 18.04
N VAL A 350 37.45 -7.73 18.96
CA VAL A 350 38.45 -8.30 19.84
C VAL A 350 37.76 -8.92 21.04
N PHE A 351 38.04 -10.20 21.32
CA PHE A 351 37.56 -10.92 22.48
C PHE A 351 38.71 -11.32 23.39
N ILE A 352 38.54 -11.12 24.69
CA ILE A 352 39.46 -11.56 25.71
C ILE A 352 38.73 -12.34 26.81
N PRO A 353 39.38 -13.18 27.59
CA PRO A 353 38.76 -13.80 28.78
C PRO A 353 38.27 -12.74 29.75
N ARG A 354 37.08 -12.93 30.33
CA ARG A 354 36.50 -11.98 31.32
C ARG A 354 37.40 -11.70 32.49
N GLN A 355 38.16 -12.71 32.95
CA GLN A 355 39.12 -12.60 34.05
C GLN A 355 40.32 -11.68 33.75
N ALA A 356 40.55 -11.29 32.48
CA ALA A 356 41.57 -10.34 32.12
C ALA A 356 41.18 -8.88 32.43
N VAL A 357 39.88 -8.62 32.59
CA VAL A 357 39.35 -7.27 32.81
C VAL A 357 39.36 -6.98 34.31
N VAL A 358 40.04 -5.93 34.69
CA VAL A 358 40.12 -5.40 36.07
C VAL A 358 39.33 -4.09 36.12
N ARG A 359 38.42 -3.96 37.09
CA ARG A 359 37.71 -2.70 37.30
C ARG A 359 38.46 -1.84 38.29
N ASP A 360 38.89 -0.67 37.86
CA ASP A 360 39.46 0.34 38.76
C ASP A 360 38.33 0.99 39.57
N LYS A 361 38.38 0.80 40.88
CA LYS A 361 37.38 1.36 41.78
C LYS A 361 37.46 2.88 41.94
N THR A 362 38.60 3.48 41.60
CA THR A 362 38.83 4.93 41.75
C THR A 362 38.25 5.72 40.57
N THR A 363 38.46 5.20 39.38
CA THR A 363 38.05 5.85 38.13
C THR A 363 36.80 5.24 37.50
N ASP A 364 36.29 4.15 38.09
CA ASP A 364 35.17 3.34 37.58
C ASP A 364 35.37 2.85 36.16
N SER A 365 36.61 2.72 35.71
CA SER A 365 36.99 2.29 34.37
C SER A 365 37.44 0.82 34.35
N ASN A 366 37.27 0.18 33.18
CA ASN A 366 37.76 -1.17 32.95
C ASN A 366 39.19 -1.10 32.38
N LEU A 367 40.10 -1.85 33.00
CA LEU A 367 41.51 -1.93 32.67
C LEU A 367 41.90 -3.33 32.25
N VAL A 368 42.86 -3.44 31.35
CA VAL A 368 43.51 -4.70 30.98
C VAL A 368 45.03 -4.47 30.98
N TYR A 369 45.75 -5.45 31.49
CA TYR A 369 47.22 -5.49 31.40
C TYR A 369 47.61 -6.33 30.17
N ILE A 370 48.45 -5.78 29.31
CA ILE A 370 49.03 -6.49 28.17
C ILE A 370 50.52 -6.69 28.43
N VAL A 371 51.11 -7.77 27.89
CA VAL A 371 52.55 -7.99 27.92
C VAL A 371 53.20 -7.37 26.70
N ASP A 372 54.08 -6.42 26.95
CA ASP A 372 54.88 -5.73 25.94
C ASP A 372 56.37 -5.77 26.32
N HIS A 373 57.19 -6.47 25.57
CA HIS A 373 58.64 -6.64 25.82
C HIS A 373 59.00 -7.06 27.25
N GLY A 374 58.17 -7.94 27.87
CA GLY A 374 58.39 -8.44 29.23
C GLY A 374 57.93 -7.46 30.35
N LEU A 375 57.22 -6.40 29.96
CA LEU A 375 56.64 -5.43 30.87
C LEU A 375 55.12 -5.51 30.78
N ALA A 376 54.44 -5.34 31.91
CA ALA A 376 52.98 -5.17 31.93
C ALA A 376 52.62 -3.73 31.57
N ARG A 377 51.84 -3.56 30.49
CA ARG A 377 51.32 -2.27 30.09
C ARG A 377 49.83 -2.20 30.41
N MET A 378 49.43 -1.18 31.13
CA MET A 378 48.03 -0.92 31.48
C MET A 378 47.31 -0.24 30.29
N ARG A 379 46.13 -0.76 29.90
CA ARG A 379 45.28 -0.20 28.87
C ARG A 379 43.87 -0.01 29.43
N VAL A 380 43.33 1.18 29.29
CA VAL A 380 41.91 1.44 29.50
C VAL A 380 41.13 0.87 28.33
N VAL A 381 40.12 0.05 28.63
CA VAL A 381 39.33 -0.61 27.61
C VAL A 381 37.84 -0.32 27.81
N LEU A 382 37.12 -0.17 26.71
CA LEU A 382 35.68 -0.16 26.74
C LEU A 382 35.18 -1.59 26.46
N THR A 383 34.47 -2.16 27.40
CA THR A 383 33.94 -3.52 27.30
C THR A 383 32.56 -3.50 26.63
N GLY A 384 32.30 -4.48 25.77
CA GLY A 384 30.98 -4.72 25.13
C GLY A 384 30.28 -5.93 25.75
N GLU A 385 29.53 -6.67 24.94
CA GLU A 385 28.79 -7.87 25.40
C GLU A 385 29.70 -9.02 25.79
N ALA A 386 29.33 -9.72 26.85
CA ALA A 386 29.99 -10.94 27.28
C ALA A 386 29.41 -12.14 26.54
N GLN A 387 30.27 -13.02 26.03
CA GLN A 387 29.89 -14.27 25.34
C GLN A 387 30.56 -15.44 26.10
N GLY A 388 29.82 -16.11 26.96
CA GLY A 388 30.35 -17.14 27.84
C GLY A 388 31.50 -16.62 28.72
N ASP A 389 32.68 -17.24 28.62
CA ASP A 389 33.89 -16.85 29.38
C ASP A 389 34.68 -15.70 28.74
N THR A 390 34.27 -15.22 27.62
CA THR A 390 34.95 -14.11 26.91
C THR A 390 34.11 -12.85 26.91
N ILE A 391 34.76 -11.70 26.85
CA ILE A 391 34.13 -10.38 26.75
C ILE A 391 34.67 -9.65 25.53
N ARG A 392 33.77 -9.02 24.79
CA ARG A 392 34.12 -8.17 23.65
C ARG A 392 34.77 -6.88 24.15
N ILE A 393 35.83 -6.45 23.52
CA ILE A 393 36.45 -5.15 23.72
C ILE A 393 36.10 -4.25 22.56
N ALA A 394 35.39 -3.15 22.84
CA ALA A 394 34.97 -2.19 21.83
C ALA A 394 36.12 -1.24 21.43
N THR A 395 36.95 -0.82 22.39
CA THR A 395 38.13 0.01 22.15
C THR A 395 39.23 -0.29 23.15
N GLY A 396 40.48 -0.05 22.76
CA GLY A 396 41.66 -0.20 23.64
C GLY A 396 42.62 -1.33 23.30
N LEU A 397 42.17 -2.33 22.51
CA LEU A 397 43.01 -3.43 22.00
C LEU A 397 42.88 -3.59 20.49
N THR A 398 43.91 -4.12 19.84
CA THR A 398 43.96 -4.37 18.38
C THR A 398 43.75 -5.84 18.02
N GLY A 399 43.72 -6.76 18.99
CA GLY A 399 43.41 -8.18 18.77
C GLY A 399 44.62 -9.13 18.63
N ASN A 400 45.82 -8.57 18.69
CA ASN A 400 47.08 -9.36 18.61
C ASN A 400 47.86 -9.38 19.95
N GLU A 401 47.33 -8.73 20.95
CA GLU A 401 47.99 -8.57 22.24
C GLU A 401 47.82 -9.82 23.11
N LYS A 402 48.85 -10.08 23.97
CA LYS A 402 48.75 -11.07 25.05
C LYS A 402 48.24 -10.34 26.29
N VAL A 403 47.04 -10.66 26.74
CA VAL A 403 46.41 -10.08 27.93
C VAL A 403 46.72 -10.93 29.14
N ILE A 404 47.01 -10.29 30.27
CA ILE A 404 47.32 -10.96 31.55
C ILE A 404 46.02 -11.37 32.24
N ILE A 405 45.92 -12.63 32.65
CA ILE A 405 44.74 -13.22 33.28
C ILE A 405 44.94 -13.63 34.74
N SER A 406 46.15 -13.47 35.33
CA SER A 406 46.43 -13.80 36.71
C SER A 406 47.30 -12.73 37.38
N ASN A 407 47.26 -12.66 38.72
CA ASN A 407 48.06 -11.75 39.54
C ASN A 407 47.96 -10.26 39.23
N GLN A 408 46.87 -9.81 38.58
CA GLN A 408 46.69 -8.41 38.17
C GLN A 408 46.72 -7.41 39.32
N ALA A 409 46.33 -7.86 40.54
CA ALA A 409 46.34 -7.00 41.73
C ALA A 409 47.73 -6.57 42.18
N GLN A 410 48.80 -7.23 41.70
CA GLN A 410 50.18 -6.95 41.98
C GLN A 410 50.86 -6.14 40.87
N LEU A 411 50.14 -5.88 39.80
CA LEU A 411 50.68 -5.19 38.63
C LEU A 411 50.43 -3.69 38.66
N PHE A 412 51.39 -2.95 38.18
CA PHE A 412 51.29 -1.53 37.85
C PHE A 412 51.85 -1.32 36.41
N ASP A 413 51.59 -0.17 35.85
CA ASP A 413 52.12 0.10 34.50
C ASP A 413 53.64 0.11 34.47
N GLY A 414 54.24 -0.73 33.64
CA GLY A 414 55.68 -0.93 33.55
C GLY A 414 56.26 -2.00 34.50
N ALA A 415 55.47 -2.77 35.25
CA ALA A 415 55.96 -3.87 36.09
C ALA A 415 56.58 -4.99 35.22
N GLU A 416 57.78 -5.48 35.63
CA GLU A 416 58.39 -6.65 34.96
C GLU A 416 57.61 -7.92 35.27
N VAL A 417 57.29 -8.68 34.23
CA VAL A 417 56.54 -9.94 34.33
C VAL A 417 57.34 -11.12 33.81
N SER A 418 57.13 -12.27 34.41
CA SER A 418 57.59 -13.56 33.90
C SER A 418 56.39 -14.40 33.45
N LEU A 419 56.45 -14.97 32.22
CA LEU A 419 55.42 -15.79 31.62
C LEU A 419 55.53 -17.24 32.10
#